data_01c91c6dd304fea3f28ddc01cfe44476
#
_entry.id   01c91c6dd304fea3f28ddc01cfe44476
#
_cell.length_a   1.000
_cell.length_b   1.000
_cell.length_c   1.000
_cell.angle_alpha   90.00
_cell.angle_beta   90.00
_cell.angle_gamma   90.00
#
_symmetry.space_group_name_H-M   'P 1'
#
loop_
_entity.id
_entity.type
_entity.pdbx_description
1 polymer ?
#
loop_
_entity_poly.entity_id
_entity_poly.type
_entity_poly.pdbx_seq_one_letter_code
_entity_poly.pdbx_strand_id
1 'polypeptide(L)'
;SCHIMQLKQHSDGTDFDPREPENWTVPEPILDPDGETLNPIQRISLDMTVLCDSGRWYYAWQQVGSIWIASFDPARPARLTSKPKQIVVPEFAWDNMIAEGPNAIVHDGTIFLIYSGSLVGIDYTTGLVTAPAGQGADLTDASVWTKLDYPLQKSGMYNGRWQLGTGHGMWSHDEDGNLIYVFHNAEYEHGRYGGRDAQVRRVHWSKEGMPILDMQTAEELDPDYAGVTMEVGFFDAD
;
A
#
# COMPACT_ATOMS: atom_id res chain seq x y z
N SER A 1 19.79 0.32 -2.23
CA SER A 1 19.12 -1.00 -2.34
C SER A 1 18.38 -1.31 -1.05
N CYS A 2 17.34 -2.14 -1.15
CA CYS A 2 16.59 -2.60 0.02
C CYS A 2 17.47 -3.50 0.89
N HIS A 3 17.33 -3.33 2.20
CA HIS A 3 18.00 -4.11 3.22
C HIS A 3 16.96 -4.59 4.23
N ILE A 4 17.28 -5.66 4.92
CA ILE A 4 16.45 -6.18 6.00
C ILE A 4 17.24 -6.19 7.31
N MET A 5 16.54 -5.86 8.39
CA MET A 5 16.95 -6.08 9.77
C MET A 5 15.89 -6.94 10.44
N GLN A 6 16.28 -7.75 11.40
CA GLN A 6 15.37 -8.54 12.19
C GLN A 6 15.47 -8.15 13.65
N LEU A 7 14.34 -8.04 14.33
CA LEU A 7 14.33 -7.85 15.77
C LEU A 7 14.84 -9.13 16.43
N LYS A 8 15.76 -8.99 17.38
CA LYS A 8 16.28 -10.11 18.14
C LYS A 8 15.20 -10.64 19.09
N GLN A 9 15.33 -11.91 19.44
CA GLN A 9 14.44 -12.57 20.38
C GLN A 9 15.20 -13.07 21.59
N HIS A 10 14.54 -13.08 22.73
CA HIS A 10 15.03 -13.75 23.95
C HIS A 10 15.01 -15.26 23.75
N SER A 11 15.70 -15.98 24.62
CA SER A 11 15.77 -17.45 24.57
C SER A 11 14.42 -18.15 24.76
N ASP A 12 13.43 -17.47 25.31
CA ASP A 12 12.06 -17.95 25.46
C ASP A 12 11.15 -17.61 24.25
N GLY A 13 11.72 -16.98 23.20
CA GLY A 13 11.03 -16.60 21.98
C GLY A 13 10.28 -15.27 22.04
N THR A 14 10.35 -14.53 23.15
CA THR A 14 9.78 -13.18 23.22
C THR A 14 10.68 -12.18 22.52
N ASP A 15 10.08 -11.17 21.91
CA ASP A 15 10.82 -10.12 21.22
C ASP A 15 11.48 -9.16 22.19
N PHE A 16 12.65 -8.62 21.85
CA PHE A 16 13.25 -7.46 22.50
C PHE A 16 12.44 -6.19 22.19
N ASP A 17 12.69 -5.13 22.97
CA ASP A 17 12.08 -3.82 22.71
C ASP A 17 12.53 -3.28 21.32
N PRO A 18 11.60 -3.08 20.38
CA PRO A 18 11.96 -2.61 19.03
C PRO A 18 12.42 -1.16 18.98
N ARG A 19 12.25 -0.39 20.06
CA ARG A 19 12.69 1.02 20.15
C ARG A 19 14.19 1.14 20.39
N GLU A 20 14.85 0.08 20.83
CA GLU A 20 16.28 0.08 21.13
C GLU A 20 17.06 -0.42 19.89
N PRO A 21 17.91 0.42 19.27
CA PRO A 21 18.64 0.05 18.04
C PRO A 21 19.51 -1.20 18.15
N GLU A 22 20.11 -1.45 19.34
CA GLU A 22 20.92 -2.64 19.60
C GLU A 22 20.15 -3.96 19.56
N ASN A 23 18.83 -3.89 19.65
CA ASN A 23 17.96 -5.07 19.59
C ASN A 23 17.70 -5.56 18.17
N TRP A 24 18.18 -4.84 17.18
CA TRP A 24 18.09 -5.23 15.79
C TRP A 24 19.37 -5.91 15.28
N THR A 25 19.23 -6.77 14.28
CA THR A 25 20.40 -7.31 13.56
C THR A 25 21.04 -6.20 12.72
N VAL A 26 22.28 -6.42 12.29
CA VAL A 26 22.91 -5.54 11.29
C VAL A 26 22.11 -5.62 9.98
N PRO A 27 21.86 -4.48 9.32
CA PRO A 27 21.17 -4.49 8.03
C PRO A 27 21.91 -5.33 7.00
N GLU A 28 21.19 -6.26 6.37
CA GLU A 28 21.70 -7.10 5.29
C GLU A 28 21.03 -6.73 3.98
N PRO A 29 21.77 -6.64 2.85
CA PRO A 29 21.14 -6.40 1.55
C PRO A 29 20.29 -7.60 1.14
N ILE A 30 19.11 -7.30 0.60
CA ILE A 30 18.29 -8.34 -0.01
C ILE A 30 18.88 -8.67 -1.38
N LEU A 31 19.18 -9.96 -1.58
CA LEU A 31 19.82 -10.47 -2.78
C LEU A 31 18.82 -11.28 -3.62
N ASP A 32 18.99 -11.27 -4.90
CA ASP A 32 18.27 -12.12 -5.83
C ASP A 32 18.71 -13.59 -5.74
N PRO A 33 18.07 -14.57 -6.42
CA PRO A 33 18.46 -15.97 -6.36
C PRO A 33 19.90 -16.26 -6.80
N ASP A 34 20.50 -15.41 -7.64
CA ASP A 34 21.90 -15.58 -8.10
C ASP A 34 22.92 -14.94 -7.15
N GLY A 35 22.44 -14.18 -6.14
CA GLY A 35 23.31 -13.51 -5.18
C GLY A 35 23.67 -12.08 -5.54
N GLU A 36 23.01 -11.54 -6.53
CA GLU A 36 23.17 -10.14 -6.91
C GLU A 36 22.23 -9.24 -6.11
N THR A 37 22.62 -8.00 -5.91
CA THR A 37 21.75 -6.99 -5.30
C THR A 37 20.58 -6.68 -6.23
N LEU A 38 19.45 -6.28 -5.64
CA LEU A 38 18.32 -5.79 -6.42
C LEU A 38 18.79 -4.59 -7.26
N ASN A 39 18.43 -4.59 -8.54
CA ASN A 39 18.88 -3.59 -9.51
C ASN A 39 20.41 -3.37 -9.52
N PRO A 40 21.21 -4.35 -9.95
CA PRO A 40 22.68 -4.26 -9.89
C PRO A 40 23.27 -3.14 -10.77
N ILE A 41 22.52 -2.68 -11.79
CA ILE A 41 22.97 -1.63 -12.71
C ILE A 41 22.90 -0.25 -12.06
N GLN A 42 21.72 0.13 -11.54
CA GLN A 42 21.52 1.46 -10.94
C GLN A 42 21.71 1.45 -9.42
N ARG A 43 21.67 0.28 -8.79
CA ARG A 43 21.78 0.05 -7.34
C ARG A 43 20.73 0.78 -6.52
N ILE A 44 19.56 1.02 -7.12
CA ILE A 44 18.43 1.68 -6.47
C ILE A 44 17.25 0.72 -6.47
N SER A 45 16.80 0.36 -5.27
CA SER A 45 15.52 -0.29 -4.97
C SER A 45 15.00 0.32 -3.69
N LEU A 46 13.72 0.70 -3.64
CA LEU A 46 13.12 1.52 -2.59
C LEU A 46 11.78 0.94 -2.15
N ASP A 47 11.29 1.45 -1.02
CA ASP A 47 9.89 1.33 -0.57
C ASP A 47 9.41 -0.12 -0.50
N MET A 48 10.23 -1.01 0.03
CA MET A 48 9.87 -2.43 0.08
C MET A 48 8.79 -2.71 1.11
N THR A 49 7.77 -3.43 0.68
CA THR A 49 6.72 -4.00 1.53
C THR A 49 6.75 -5.53 1.51
N VAL A 50 6.10 -6.13 2.51
CA VAL A 50 5.94 -7.59 2.63
C VAL A 50 4.48 -7.94 2.39
N LEU A 51 4.27 -9.03 1.68
CA LEU A 51 2.96 -9.60 1.40
C LEU A 51 3.00 -11.11 1.62
N CYS A 52 1.98 -11.66 2.26
CA CYS A 52 1.81 -13.10 2.40
C CYS A 52 0.45 -13.52 1.85
N ASP A 53 0.44 -14.47 0.94
CA ASP A 53 -0.78 -15.14 0.48
C ASP A 53 -0.59 -16.65 0.41
N SER A 54 -1.57 -17.39 0.94
CA SER A 54 -1.58 -18.86 0.90
C SER A 54 -0.27 -19.51 1.41
N GLY A 55 0.35 -18.88 2.42
CA GLY A 55 1.63 -19.32 3.00
C GLY A 55 2.87 -19.03 2.16
N ARG A 56 2.73 -18.35 1.03
CA ARG A 56 3.84 -17.83 0.25
C ARG A 56 4.10 -16.37 0.60
N TRP A 57 5.39 -16.04 0.77
CA TRP A 57 5.83 -14.72 1.14
C TRP A 57 6.48 -14.02 -0.03
N TYR A 58 6.17 -12.73 -0.17
CA TYR A 58 6.63 -11.89 -1.27
C TYR A 58 7.12 -10.55 -0.73
N TYR A 59 8.17 -10.02 -1.37
CA TYR A 59 8.51 -8.61 -1.32
C TYR A 59 7.97 -7.92 -2.57
N ALA A 60 7.40 -6.73 -2.38
CA ALA A 60 7.12 -5.81 -3.47
C ALA A 60 7.86 -4.50 -3.22
N TRP A 61 8.47 -3.92 -4.25
CA TRP A 61 9.31 -2.72 -4.12
C TRP A 61 9.32 -1.89 -5.39
N GLN A 62 9.78 -0.63 -5.27
CA GLN A 62 10.06 0.23 -6.40
C GLN A 62 11.46 -0.03 -6.95
N GLN A 63 11.56 -0.16 -8.26
CA GLN A 63 12.79 -0.24 -9.01
C GLN A 63 12.57 0.31 -10.42
N VAL A 64 13.43 1.26 -10.84
CA VAL A 64 13.36 1.88 -12.19
C VAL A 64 11.96 2.43 -12.50
N GLY A 65 11.34 3.12 -11.53
CA GLY A 65 10.02 3.75 -11.70
C GLY A 65 8.84 2.80 -11.82
N SER A 66 8.99 1.53 -11.45
CA SER A 66 7.95 0.51 -11.53
C SER A 66 7.89 -0.32 -10.27
N ILE A 67 6.77 -1.01 -10.02
CA ILE A 67 6.66 -1.95 -8.91
C ILE A 67 7.07 -3.35 -9.38
N TRP A 68 8.00 -3.91 -8.64
CA TRP A 68 8.51 -5.27 -8.82
C TRP A 68 8.11 -6.15 -7.64
N ILE A 69 8.00 -7.44 -7.88
CA ILE A 69 7.67 -8.45 -6.87
C ILE A 69 8.56 -9.66 -7.03
N ALA A 70 8.86 -10.32 -5.92
CA ALA A 70 9.50 -11.63 -5.90
C ALA A 70 9.15 -12.38 -4.63
N SER A 71 9.15 -13.70 -4.69
CA SER A 71 8.97 -14.55 -3.50
C SER A 71 10.25 -14.66 -2.68
N PHE A 72 10.08 -14.90 -1.38
CA PHE A 72 11.18 -15.20 -0.46
C PHE A 72 10.76 -16.23 0.59
N ASP A 73 11.75 -16.80 1.28
CA ASP A 73 11.57 -17.70 2.42
C ASP A 73 11.72 -16.88 3.72
N PRO A 74 10.70 -16.77 4.58
CA PRO A 74 10.83 -16.01 5.82
C PRO A 74 11.90 -16.52 6.79
N ALA A 75 12.34 -17.79 6.64
CA ALA A 75 13.50 -18.31 7.37
C ALA A 75 14.85 -17.77 6.84
N ARG A 76 14.87 -17.20 5.64
CA ARG A 76 16.04 -16.61 4.99
C ARG A 76 15.67 -15.31 4.28
N PRO A 77 15.21 -14.30 5.01
CA PRO A 77 14.54 -13.13 4.43
C PRO A 77 15.46 -12.22 3.59
N ALA A 78 16.79 -12.34 3.75
CA ALA A 78 17.73 -11.58 2.92
C ALA A 78 17.94 -12.18 1.51
N ARG A 79 17.23 -13.27 1.14
CA ARG A 79 17.38 -13.93 -0.14
C ARG A 79 16.06 -14.19 -0.81
N LEU A 80 15.89 -13.71 -2.04
CA LEU A 80 14.73 -14.04 -2.86
C LEU A 80 14.77 -15.50 -3.31
N THR A 81 13.61 -16.12 -3.45
CA THR A 81 13.43 -17.48 -3.97
C THR A 81 12.98 -17.50 -5.42
N SER A 82 12.50 -16.38 -5.95
CA SER A 82 12.19 -16.18 -7.36
C SER A 82 12.95 -14.98 -7.93
N LYS A 83 13.11 -14.95 -9.26
CA LYS A 83 13.60 -13.74 -9.94
C LYS A 83 12.55 -12.62 -9.82
N PRO A 84 13.00 -11.36 -9.65
CA PRO A 84 12.12 -10.20 -9.69
C PRO A 84 11.27 -10.13 -10.96
N LYS A 85 10.01 -9.82 -10.80
CA LYS A 85 9.03 -9.58 -11.89
C LYS A 85 8.38 -8.24 -11.71
N GLN A 86 8.20 -7.53 -12.82
CA GLN A 86 7.52 -6.24 -12.85
C GLN A 86 6.02 -6.47 -12.91
N ILE A 87 5.26 -5.88 -11.97
CA ILE A 87 3.80 -6.04 -11.89
C ILE A 87 3.04 -4.72 -12.09
N VAL A 88 3.66 -3.57 -11.86
CA VAL A 88 3.06 -2.26 -12.16
C VAL A 88 4.05 -1.42 -12.95
N VAL A 89 3.57 -0.90 -14.07
CA VAL A 89 4.28 0.05 -14.93
C VAL A 89 3.46 1.33 -15.01
N PRO A 90 4.07 2.53 -14.93
CA PRO A 90 3.39 3.77 -15.29
C PRO A 90 2.94 3.73 -16.75
N GLU A 91 1.66 3.97 -17.00
CA GLU A 91 1.08 3.89 -18.35
C GLU A 91 -0.04 4.92 -18.60
N PHE A 92 -0.50 5.58 -17.53
CA PHE A 92 -1.51 6.63 -17.60
C PHE A 92 -0.90 8.00 -17.33
N ALA A 93 -1.60 9.05 -17.71
CA ALA A 93 -1.14 10.41 -17.45
C ALA A 93 -1.01 10.72 -15.95
N TRP A 94 -1.83 10.07 -15.12
CA TRP A 94 -1.85 10.29 -13.67
C TRP A 94 -0.77 9.50 -12.90
N ASP A 95 -0.25 8.40 -13.45
CA ASP A 95 0.88 7.66 -12.85
C ASP A 95 2.18 7.83 -13.65
N ASN A 96 2.23 8.90 -14.41
CA ASN A 96 3.35 9.24 -15.28
C ASN A 96 4.70 9.16 -14.57
N MET A 97 5.68 8.55 -15.22
CA MET A 97 7.09 8.42 -14.87
C MET A 97 7.43 7.46 -13.73
N ILE A 98 6.67 7.41 -12.64
CA ILE A 98 7.01 6.63 -11.45
C ILE A 98 5.77 5.94 -10.90
N ALA A 99 5.95 4.67 -10.54
CA ALA A 99 5.14 3.92 -9.59
C ALA A 99 6.04 3.51 -8.43
N GLU A 100 5.73 3.96 -7.20
CA GLU A 100 6.55 3.75 -6.00
C GLU A 100 5.69 3.51 -4.76
N GLY A 101 6.31 3.25 -3.60
CA GLY A 101 5.62 3.10 -2.33
C GLY A 101 4.56 1.99 -2.28
N PRO A 102 4.82 0.75 -2.76
CA PRO A 102 3.82 -0.30 -2.72
C PRO A 102 3.51 -0.69 -1.28
N ASN A 103 2.21 -0.86 -0.98
CA ASN A 103 1.77 -1.43 0.29
C ASN A 103 0.48 -2.24 0.08
N ALA A 104 0.37 -3.40 0.70
CA ALA A 104 -0.70 -4.35 0.41
C ALA A 104 -1.47 -4.78 1.65
N ILE A 105 -2.77 -5.02 1.46
CA ILE A 105 -3.66 -5.65 2.43
C ILE A 105 -4.50 -6.71 1.73
N VAL A 106 -4.96 -7.69 2.49
CA VAL A 106 -5.97 -8.65 2.04
C VAL A 106 -7.31 -8.31 2.67
N HIS A 107 -8.33 -8.18 1.84
CA HIS A 107 -9.71 -7.96 2.27
C HIS A 107 -10.67 -8.75 1.36
N ASP A 108 -11.61 -9.46 1.96
CA ASP A 108 -12.65 -10.25 1.27
C ASP A 108 -12.14 -11.07 0.07
N GLY A 109 -11.04 -11.83 0.29
CA GLY A 109 -10.49 -12.71 -0.74
C GLY A 109 -9.78 -11.99 -1.89
N THR A 110 -9.47 -10.70 -1.72
CA THR A 110 -8.75 -9.87 -2.69
C THR A 110 -7.55 -9.22 -2.03
N ILE A 111 -6.43 -9.20 -2.73
CA ILE A 111 -5.24 -8.43 -2.38
C ILE A 111 -5.41 -7.03 -2.99
N PHE A 112 -5.32 -6.01 -2.16
CA PHE A 112 -5.31 -4.59 -2.55
C PHE A 112 -3.90 -4.05 -2.35
N LEU A 113 -3.15 -3.90 -3.43
CA LEU A 113 -1.83 -3.29 -3.41
C LEU A 113 -1.94 -1.87 -3.95
N ILE A 114 -1.81 -0.91 -3.04
CA ILE A 114 -1.70 0.51 -3.40
C ILE A 114 -0.27 0.84 -3.76
N TYR A 115 -0.10 1.87 -4.59
CA TYR A 115 1.18 2.45 -4.93
C TYR A 115 1.00 3.95 -5.20
N SER A 116 2.09 4.69 -5.25
CA SER A 116 2.04 6.11 -5.60
C SER A 116 2.48 6.32 -7.03
N GLY A 117 1.68 7.07 -7.77
CA GLY A 117 1.95 7.42 -9.16
C GLY A 117 2.39 8.86 -9.32
N SER A 118 3.15 9.15 -10.37
CA SER A 118 3.71 10.45 -10.73
C SER A 118 4.81 10.96 -9.77
N LEU A 119 5.23 12.19 -9.94
CA LEU A 119 6.25 12.81 -9.09
C LEU A 119 5.64 13.41 -7.84
N VAL A 120 6.38 13.36 -6.74
CA VAL A 120 5.99 14.03 -5.50
C VAL A 120 5.75 15.53 -5.74
N GLY A 121 4.65 16.04 -5.20
CA GLY A 121 4.13 17.38 -5.45
C GLY A 121 2.66 17.29 -5.81
N ILE A 122 2.11 18.28 -6.48
CA ILE A 122 0.67 18.38 -6.80
C ILE A 122 0.14 17.22 -7.65
N ASP A 123 1.00 16.60 -8.45
CA ASP A 123 0.63 15.52 -9.37
C ASP A 123 0.68 14.13 -8.73
N TYR A 124 1.15 14.04 -7.49
CA TYR A 124 1.26 12.77 -6.79
C TYR A 124 -0.10 12.17 -6.51
N THR A 125 -0.26 10.88 -6.75
CA THR A 125 -1.54 10.16 -6.67
C THR A 125 -1.36 8.81 -5.99
N THR A 126 -2.47 8.22 -5.55
CA THR A 126 -2.51 6.83 -5.10
C THR A 126 -3.19 5.97 -6.14
N GLY A 127 -2.45 5.05 -6.72
CA GLY A 127 -2.96 4.01 -7.62
C GLY A 127 -3.28 2.72 -6.87
N LEU A 128 -3.94 1.78 -7.56
CA LEU A 128 -4.31 0.48 -7.04
C LEU A 128 -4.15 -0.61 -8.09
N VAL A 129 -3.58 -1.73 -7.68
CA VAL A 129 -3.73 -3.01 -8.38
C VAL A 129 -4.31 -4.05 -7.43
N THR A 130 -5.12 -4.95 -7.97
CA THR A 130 -5.76 -6.03 -7.21
C THR A 130 -5.39 -7.39 -7.77
N ALA A 131 -5.36 -8.40 -6.91
CA ALA A 131 -5.19 -9.80 -7.28
C ALA A 131 -6.05 -10.71 -6.37
N PRO A 132 -6.44 -11.91 -6.83
CA PRO A 132 -7.17 -12.86 -5.98
C PRO A 132 -6.29 -13.32 -4.82
N ALA A 133 -6.86 -13.33 -3.60
CA ALA A 133 -6.22 -13.85 -2.40
C ALA A 133 -6.74 -15.25 -2.04
N GLY A 134 -5.90 -16.05 -1.38
CA GLY A 134 -6.31 -17.36 -0.84
C GLY A 134 -6.49 -18.47 -1.89
N GLN A 135 -6.24 -18.18 -3.17
CA GLN A 135 -6.46 -19.12 -4.28
C GLN A 135 -5.15 -19.75 -4.80
N GLY A 136 -4.03 -19.43 -4.15
CA GLY A 136 -2.72 -19.95 -4.54
C GLY A 136 -2.19 -19.41 -5.88
N ALA A 137 -2.68 -18.27 -6.34
CA ALA A 137 -2.17 -17.60 -7.52
C ALA A 137 -0.67 -17.29 -7.38
N ASP A 138 0.06 -17.32 -8.49
CA ASP A 138 1.44 -16.87 -8.51
C ASP A 138 1.48 -15.34 -8.64
N LEU A 139 1.70 -14.65 -7.55
CA LEU A 139 1.71 -13.18 -7.53
C LEU A 139 2.90 -12.59 -8.29
N THR A 140 3.89 -13.40 -8.70
CA THR A 140 4.96 -12.95 -9.61
C THR A 140 4.53 -12.93 -11.08
N ASP A 141 3.36 -13.47 -11.40
CA ASP A 141 2.78 -13.34 -12.73
C ASP A 141 1.99 -12.02 -12.83
N ALA A 142 2.46 -11.11 -13.69
CA ALA A 142 1.81 -9.82 -13.89
C ALA A 142 0.34 -9.93 -14.35
N SER A 143 -0.02 -11.04 -15.01
CA SER A 143 -1.38 -11.25 -15.54
C SER A 143 -2.44 -11.49 -14.45
N VAL A 144 -2.04 -11.82 -13.23
CA VAL A 144 -2.99 -11.99 -12.11
C VAL A 144 -3.39 -10.66 -11.47
N TRP A 145 -2.67 -9.59 -11.79
CA TRP A 145 -2.93 -8.25 -11.27
C TRP A 145 -3.81 -7.45 -12.21
N THR A 146 -4.85 -6.85 -11.65
CA THR A 146 -5.71 -5.91 -12.35
C THR A 146 -5.42 -4.50 -11.86
N LYS A 147 -4.97 -3.63 -12.77
CA LYS A 147 -4.66 -2.24 -12.48
C LYS A 147 -5.90 -1.38 -12.67
N LEU A 148 -6.12 -0.44 -11.76
CA LEU A 148 -7.19 0.54 -11.86
C LEU A 148 -6.83 1.62 -12.89
N ASP A 149 -7.79 1.99 -13.74
CA ASP A 149 -7.57 2.94 -14.84
C ASP A 149 -7.40 4.39 -14.37
N TYR A 150 -7.87 4.71 -13.16
CA TYR A 150 -7.70 6.04 -12.55
C TYR A 150 -7.17 5.92 -11.13
N PRO A 151 -6.60 7.01 -10.58
CA PRO A 151 -6.10 6.98 -9.23
C PRO A 151 -7.22 6.73 -8.22
N LEU A 152 -6.94 5.90 -7.23
CA LEU A 152 -7.81 5.70 -6.09
C LEU A 152 -7.95 6.99 -5.27
N GLN A 153 -6.88 7.78 -5.20
CA GLN A 153 -6.87 9.09 -4.58
C GLN A 153 -5.91 10.03 -5.34
N LYS A 154 -6.27 11.30 -5.36
CA LYS A 154 -5.48 12.40 -5.95
C LYS A 154 -5.73 13.69 -5.19
N SER A 155 -5.03 14.76 -5.57
CA SER A 155 -5.31 16.11 -5.08
C SER A 155 -6.80 16.42 -5.12
N GLY A 156 -7.35 16.89 -4.01
CA GLY A 156 -8.79 17.14 -3.87
C GLY A 156 -9.14 17.94 -2.64
N MET A 157 -10.42 18.23 -2.50
CA MET A 157 -10.97 18.89 -1.32
C MET A 157 -11.31 17.84 -0.26
N TYR A 158 -10.82 18.04 0.95
CA TYR A 158 -11.19 17.22 2.10
C TYR A 158 -11.53 18.11 3.29
N ASN A 159 -12.74 17.96 3.85
CA ASN A 159 -13.26 18.78 4.94
C ASN A 159 -13.05 20.29 4.72
N GLY A 160 -13.36 20.77 3.51
CA GLY A 160 -13.27 22.18 3.14
C GLY A 160 -11.85 22.72 2.91
N ARG A 161 -10.82 21.85 2.88
CA ARG A 161 -9.43 22.23 2.60
C ARG A 161 -8.88 21.46 1.40
N TRP A 162 -8.11 22.14 0.56
CA TRP A 162 -7.34 21.49 -0.49
C TRP A 162 -6.22 20.64 0.12
N GLN A 163 -6.15 19.39 -0.31
CA GLN A 163 -5.00 18.51 -0.10
C GLN A 163 -4.39 18.23 -1.47
N LEU A 164 -3.14 18.57 -1.62
CA LEU A 164 -2.42 18.48 -2.88
C LEU A 164 -1.42 17.32 -2.84
N GLY A 165 -1.28 16.60 -3.95
CA GLY A 165 -0.27 15.55 -4.08
C GLY A 165 -0.37 14.49 -3.00
N THR A 166 -1.54 13.89 -2.84
CA THR A 166 -1.79 12.82 -1.86
C THR A 166 -1.20 11.50 -2.33
N GLY A 167 -0.36 10.88 -1.51
CA GLY A 167 0.27 9.62 -1.87
C GLY A 167 1.24 9.09 -0.82
N HIS A 168 2.07 8.14 -1.23
CA HIS A 168 3.02 7.36 -0.42
C HIS A 168 2.36 6.75 0.80
N GLY A 169 1.20 6.15 0.55
CA GLY A 169 0.32 5.67 1.60
C GLY A 169 0.59 4.24 2.02
N MET A 170 0.11 3.92 3.21
CA MET A 170 0.12 2.58 3.75
C MET A 170 -1.21 2.24 4.42
N TRP A 171 -1.57 0.98 4.36
CA TRP A 171 -2.64 0.42 5.17
C TRP A 171 -2.16 0.23 6.60
N SER A 172 -3.01 0.53 7.57
CA SER A 172 -2.76 0.31 8.98
C SER A 172 -4.07 0.07 9.71
N HIS A 173 -4.03 -0.12 11.02
CA HIS A 173 -5.21 -0.20 11.87
C HIS A 173 -5.07 0.80 13.01
N ASP A 174 -6.22 1.38 13.42
CA ASP A 174 -6.29 2.19 14.62
C ASP A 174 -6.38 1.29 15.88
N GLU A 175 -6.47 1.92 17.06
CA GLU A 175 -6.54 1.23 18.35
C GLU A 175 -7.80 0.38 18.52
N ASP A 176 -8.87 0.70 17.77
CA ASP A 176 -10.13 -0.02 17.76
C ASP A 176 -10.17 -1.14 16.71
N GLY A 177 -9.10 -1.29 15.92
CA GLY A 177 -8.98 -2.28 14.86
C GLY A 177 -9.63 -1.87 13.54
N ASN A 178 -10.05 -0.62 13.38
CA ASN A 178 -10.54 -0.13 12.10
C ASN A 178 -9.40 0.02 11.11
N LEU A 179 -9.63 -0.35 9.87
CA LEU A 179 -8.67 -0.12 8.79
C LEU A 179 -8.53 1.39 8.52
N ILE A 180 -7.31 1.85 8.55
CA ILE A 180 -6.95 3.23 8.24
C ILE A 180 -5.96 3.30 7.08
N TYR A 181 -5.98 4.40 6.38
CA TYR A 181 -5.03 4.77 5.35
C TYR A 181 -4.17 5.93 5.85
N VAL A 182 -2.88 5.67 6.00
CA VAL A 182 -1.88 6.67 6.41
C VAL A 182 -1.10 7.10 5.18
N PHE A 183 -1.08 8.39 4.89
CA PHE A 183 -0.47 8.95 3.69
C PHE A 183 0.06 10.35 3.95
N HIS A 184 0.61 11.00 2.95
CA HIS A 184 0.96 12.41 3.06
C HIS A 184 0.29 13.24 1.96
N ASN A 185 0.10 14.53 2.23
CA ASN A 185 -0.14 15.56 1.22
C ASN A 185 1.08 16.47 1.09
N ALA A 186 1.20 17.11 -0.08
CA ALA A 186 2.25 18.08 -0.34
C ALA A 186 1.92 19.43 0.28
N GLU A 187 2.86 20.02 0.97
CA GLU A 187 2.78 21.38 1.51
C GLU A 187 3.40 22.37 0.54
N TYR A 188 2.71 23.48 0.32
CA TYR A 188 3.16 24.57 -0.56
C TYR A 188 3.22 25.88 0.21
N GLU A 189 4.40 26.50 0.24
CA GLU A 189 4.60 27.85 0.75
C GLU A 189 4.88 28.81 -0.40
N HIS A 190 4.07 29.86 -0.52
CA HIS A 190 4.22 30.86 -1.59
C HIS A 190 4.31 30.24 -3.01
N GLY A 191 3.53 29.18 -3.25
CA GLY A 191 3.51 28.48 -4.53
C GLY A 191 4.72 27.55 -4.80
N ARG A 192 5.55 27.32 -3.79
CA ARG A 192 6.70 26.40 -3.89
C ARG A 192 6.46 25.19 -2.99
N TYR A 193 6.83 24.03 -3.49
CA TYR A 193 6.84 22.81 -2.69
C TYR A 193 7.78 22.96 -1.50
N GLY A 194 7.24 22.87 -0.28
CA GLY A 194 7.98 23.08 0.97
C GLY A 194 8.19 21.81 1.79
N GLY A 195 7.36 20.80 1.58
CA GLY A 195 7.41 19.58 2.39
C GLY A 195 6.17 18.70 2.22
N ARG A 196 5.98 17.82 3.18
CA ARG A 196 4.88 16.84 3.24
C ARG A 196 4.30 16.77 4.63
N ASP A 197 2.99 16.67 4.70
CA ASP A 197 2.23 16.57 5.94
C ASP A 197 1.56 15.20 6.03
N ALA A 198 1.73 14.51 7.16
CA ALA A 198 1.12 13.20 7.37
C ALA A 198 -0.40 13.34 7.59
N GLN A 199 -1.13 12.48 6.95
CA GLN A 199 -2.59 12.40 7.02
C GLN A 199 -3.03 11.00 7.37
N VAL A 200 -4.17 10.88 8.06
CA VAL A 200 -4.79 9.60 8.37
C VAL A 200 -6.27 9.69 8.02
N ARG A 201 -6.79 8.62 7.42
CA ARG A 201 -8.22 8.48 7.13
C ARG A 201 -8.70 7.09 7.41
N ARG A 202 -9.95 6.97 7.85
CA ARG A 202 -10.62 5.69 7.91
C ARG A 202 -10.88 5.19 6.50
N VAL A 203 -10.72 3.90 6.28
CA VAL A 203 -11.05 3.25 5.02
C VAL A 203 -12.48 2.73 5.09
N HIS A 204 -13.27 3.11 4.11
CA HIS A 204 -14.61 2.58 3.89
C HIS A 204 -14.60 1.69 2.64
N TRP A 205 -15.64 0.87 2.48
CA TRP A 205 -15.75 -0.05 1.36
C TRP A 205 -17.03 0.21 0.58
N SER A 206 -16.93 0.28 -0.74
CA SER A 206 -18.09 0.34 -1.60
C SER A 206 -18.83 -1.00 -1.64
N LYS A 207 -20.04 -1.01 -2.21
CA LYS A 207 -20.80 -2.26 -2.41
C LYS A 207 -20.10 -3.25 -3.36
N GLU A 208 -19.25 -2.74 -4.22
CA GLU A 208 -18.44 -3.51 -5.16
C GLU A 208 -17.13 -4.01 -4.53
N GLY A 209 -16.91 -3.74 -3.22
CA GLY A 209 -15.71 -4.16 -2.50
C GLY A 209 -14.47 -3.32 -2.82
N MET A 210 -14.65 -2.07 -3.28
CA MET A 210 -13.53 -1.15 -3.53
C MET A 210 -13.30 -0.23 -2.34
N PRO A 211 -12.05 0.06 -1.97
CA PRO A 211 -11.75 0.97 -0.88
C PRO A 211 -12.10 2.41 -1.25
N ILE A 212 -12.65 3.13 -0.29
CA ILE A 212 -12.97 4.57 -0.36
C ILE A 212 -12.07 5.28 0.65
N LEU A 213 -11.22 6.19 0.17
CA LEU A 213 -10.19 6.86 0.98
C LEU A 213 -10.48 8.34 1.29
N ASP A 214 -11.54 8.90 0.72
CA ASP A 214 -11.79 10.34 0.76
C ASP A 214 -13.22 10.71 1.24
N MET A 215 -13.88 9.77 1.93
CA MET A 215 -15.15 10.07 2.58
C MET A 215 -14.98 11.23 3.56
N GLN A 216 -15.78 12.27 3.39
CA GLN A 216 -15.72 13.45 4.24
C GLN A 216 -16.26 13.14 5.64
N THR A 217 -15.77 13.82 6.67
CA THR A 217 -16.24 13.59 8.05
C THR A 217 -17.76 13.76 8.19
N ALA A 218 -18.36 14.67 7.42
CA ALA A 218 -19.81 14.86 7.44
C ALA A 218 -20.60 13.75 6.71
N GLU A 219 -19.92 12.91 5.93
CA GLU A 219 -20.50 11.78 5.20
C GLU A 219 -20.37 10.47 6.01
N GLU A 220 -19.48 10.44 7.01
CA GLU A 220 -19.33 9.29 7.89
C GLU A 220 -20.59 9.12 8.76
N LEU A 221 -21.18 7.94 8.67
CA LEU A 221 -22.29 7.57 9.53
C LEU A 221 -21.78 7.22 10.92
N ASP A 222 -22.51 7.70 11.94
CA ASP A 222 -22.34 7.21 13.29
C ASP A 222 -22.54 5.68 13.27
N PRO A 223 -21.65 4.88 13.90
CA PRO A 223 -21.81 3.44 13.99
C PRO A 223 -23.18 2.96 14.45
N ASP A 224 -23.87 3.75 15.28
CA ASP A 224 -25.23 3.47 15.74
C ASP A 224 -26.28 3.55 14.61
N TYR A 225 -25.95 4.18 13.49
CA TYR A 225 -26.81 4.31 12.31
C TYR A 225 -26.29 3.49 11.10
N ALA A 226 -25.35 2.57 11.31
CA ALA A 226 -24.80 1.73 10.24
C ALA A 226 -25.82 0.83 9.54
N GLY A 227 -27.00 0.66 10.13
CA GLY A 227 -28.12 -0.06 9.53
C GLY A 227 -29.42 0.71 9.66
N VAL A 228 -29.96 1.20 8.54
CA VAL A 228 -31.29 1.80 8.49
C VAL A 228 -32.26 0.77 7.92
N THR A 229 -33.24 0.35 8.72
CA THR A 229 -34.36 -0.48 8.25
C THR A 229 -35.51 0.44 7.85
N MET A 230 -35.92 0.39 6.58
CA MET A 230 -37.11 1.07 6.10
C MET A 230 -38.23 0.07 5.86
N GLU A 231 -39.41 0.30 6.47
CA GLU A 231 -40.65 -0.35 6.04
C GLU A 231 -41.30 0.50 4.95
N VAL A 232 -41.47 -0.08 3.78
CA VAL A 232 -42.20 0.57 2.68
C VAL A 232 -43.59 -0.03 2.61
N GLY A 233 -44.58 0.75 3.04
CA GLY A 233 -45.99 0.40 2.87
C GLY A 233 -46.52 0.91 1.53
N PHE A 234 -47.13 0.05 0.75
CA PHE A 234 -47.92 0.45 -0.41
C PHE A 234 -49.36 0.61 0.02
N PHE A 235 -49.90 1.76 -0.20
CA PHE A 235 -51.33 1.99 -0.04
C PHE A 235 -51.98 1.75 -1.38
N ASP A 236 -52.94 0.81 -1.43
CA ASP A 236 -53.81 0.67 -2.57
C ASP A 236 -54.67 1.96 -2.60
N ALA A 237 -54.62 2.69 -3.71
CA ALA A 237 -55.52 3.81 -3.96
C ALA A 237 -56.86 3.20 -4.40
N ASP A 238 -57.90 3.28 -3.56
CA ASP A 238 -59.27 3.01 -3.92
C ASP A 238 -59.81 4.05 -4.95
#